data_5f98866b0a7e8843262cbfbb61d6bdf2
#
_entry.id   5f98866b0a7e8843262cbfbb61d6bdf2
#
_cell.length_a   1.000
_cell.length_b   1.000
_cell.length_c   1.000
_cell.angle_alpha   90.00
_cell.angle_beta   90.00
_cell.angle_gamma   90.00
#
_symmetry.space_group_name_H-M   'P 1'
#
loop_
_entity.id
_entity.type
_entity.pdbx_description
1 polymer ?
#
loop_
_entity_poly.entity_id
_entity_poly.type
_entity_poly.pdbx_seq_one_letter_code
_entity_poly.pdbx_strand_id
1 'polypeptide(L)' 'MNQFVAILDNIRSLHNVGSIFRTADGAGVHKLYLCGITGKPPRAEIRKAALGAEQFVEWEYVD' A
#
# COMPACT_ATOMS: atom_id res chain seq x y z
N MET A 1 18.38 -6.63 11.92
CA MET A 1 17.48 -6.99 10.83
C MET A 1 17.04 -5.75 10.10
N ASN A 2 17.14 -5.74 8.79
CA ASN A 2 16.81 -4.57 8.00
C ASN A 2 15.30 -4.46 7.83
N GLN A 3 14.79 -3.25 7.96
CA GLN A 3 13.40 -2.96 7.68
C GLN A 3 13.33 -2.18 6.37
N PHE A 4 12.42 -2.61 5.49
CA PHE A 4 12.20 -1.93 4.23
C PHE A 4 10.88 -1.19 4.29
N VAL A 5 10.90 0.05 3.83
CA VAL A 5 9.70 0.86 3.68
C VAL A 5 9.59 1.29 2.23
N ALA A 6 8.40 1.58 1.78
CA ALA A 6 8.19 2.10 0.44
C ALA A 6 7.29 3.32 0.50
N ILE A 7 7.50 4.22 -0.43
CA ILE A 7 6.73 5.46 -0.52
C ILE A 7 5.96 5.44 -1.84
N LEU A 8 4.64 5.58 -1.74
CA LEU A 8 3.76 5.67 -2.90
C LEU A 8 3.41 7.14 -3.09
N ASP A 9 4.03 7.76 -4.06
CA ASP A 9 3.87 9.19 -4.29
C ASP A 9 2.98 9.44 -5.51
N ASN A 10 1.80 9.97 -5.26
CA ASN A 10 0.84 10.34 -6.30
C ASN A 10 0.45 9.18 -7.22
N ILE A 11 0.22 8.02 -6.65
CA ILE A 11 -0.26 6.85 -7.40
C ILE A 11 -1.76 7.02 -7.64
N ARG A 12 -2.15 7.23 -8.89
CA ARG A 12 -3.53 7.52 -9.25
C ARG A 12 -4.44 6.30 -9.25
N SER A 13 -3.89 5.15 -9.64
CA SER A 13 -4.69 3.94 -9.80
C SER A 13 -4.91 3.26 -8.46
N LEU A 14 -6.17 3.13 -8.05
CA LEU A 14 -6.50 2.40 -6.83
C LEU A 14 -6.14 0.92 -6.96
N HIS A 15 -6.27 0.36 -8.17
CA HIS A 15 -5.86 -1.01 -8.42
C HIS A 15 -4.35 -1.17 -8.19
N ASN A 16 -3.55 -0.22 -8.67
CA ASN A 16 -2.10 -0.28 -8.48
C ASN A 16 -1.72 -0.15 -7.01
N VAL A 17 -2.42 0.70 -6.26
CA VAL A 17 -2.19 0.80 -4.81
C VAL A 17 -2.42 -0.57 -4.16
N GLY A 18 -3.52 -1.23 -4.49
CA GLY A 18 -3.80 -2.55 -3.96
C GLY A 18 -2.74 -3.58 -4.34
N SER A 19 -2.30 -3.56 -5.60
CA SER A 19 -1.26 -4.46 -6.08
C SER A 19 0.06 -4.23 -5.34
N ILE A 20 0.37 -2.98 -5.02
CA ILE A 20 1.58 -2.65 -4.28
C ILE A 20 1.49 -3.18 -2.85
N PHE A 21 0.32 -3.08 -2.21
CA PHE A 21 0.12 -3.70 -0.89
C PHE A 21 0.40 -5.20 -0.95
N ARG A 22 -0.14 -5.87 -1.96
CA ARG A 22 0.05 -7.31 -2.12
C ARG A 22 1.52 -7.66 -2.33
N THR A 23 2.20 -6.91 -3.20
CA THR A 23 3.62 -7.12 -3.46
C THR A 23 4.44 -6.85 -2.20
N ALA A 24 4.11 -5.80 -1.47
CA ALA A 24 4.80 -5.45 -0.24
C ALA A 24 4.69 -6.56 0.80
N ASP A 25 3.50 -7.16 0.92
CA ASP A 25 3.29 -8.26 1.83
C ASP A 25 4.19 -9.45 1.47
N GLY A 26 4.21 -9.81 0.19
CA GLY A 26 5.04 -10.92 -0.28
C GLY A 26 6.53 -10.65 -0.20
N ALA A 27 6.96 -9.40 -0.32
CA ALA A 27 8.37 -9.02 -0.30
C ALA A 27 8.90 -8.70 1.10
N GLY A 28 8.03 -8.70 2.11
CA GLY A 28 8.45 -8.38 3.46
C GLY A 28 8.69 -6.90 3.71
N VAL A 29 8.02 -6.03 2.94
CA VAL A 29 8.09 -4.60 3.18
C VAL A 29 7.40 -4.29 4.51
N HIS A 30 8.08 -3.57 5.37
CA HIS A 30 7.60 -3.31 6.72
C HIS A 30 6.45 -2.31 6.74
N LYS A 31 6.54 -1.25 5.94
CA LYS A 31 5.55 -0.17 5.98
C LYS A 31 5.48 0.55 4.65
N LEU A 32 4.27 0.97 4.30
CA LEU A 32 4.03 1.81 3.14
C LEU A 32 3.62 3.22 3.59
N TYR A 33 4.19 4.22 2.96
CA TYR A 33 3.77 5.60 3.14
C TYR A 33 3.02 6.02 1.88
N LEU A 34 1.77 6.44 2.05
CA LEU A 34 0.90 6.85 0.94
C LEU A 34 0.86 8.37 0.94
N CYS A 35 1.29 8.98 -0.15
CA CYS A 35 1.48 10.41 -0.22
C CYS A 35 0.70 11.04 -1.38
N GLY A 36 0.34 12.29 -1.21
CA GLY A 36 -0.31 13.07 -2.25
C GLY A 36 -1.67 12.53 -2.61
N ILE A 37 -1.92 12.34 -3.90
CA ILE A 37 -3.22 11.85 -4.38
C ILE A 37 -3.39 10.34 -4.25
N THR A 38 -2.39 9.63 -3.73
CA THR A 38 -2.47 8.18 -3.56
C THR A 38 -3.70 7.83 -2.73
N GLY A 39 -4.52 6.92 -3.24
CA GLY A 39 -5.67 6.43 -2.50
C GLY A 39 -5.24 5.60 -1.30
N LYS A 40 -6.09 5.59 -0.28
CA LYS A 40 -5.78 4.85 0.94
C LYS A 40 -6.93 3.92 1.31
N PRO A 41 -6.64 2.81 2.00
CA PRO A 41 -7.69 1.95 2.51
C PRO A 41 -8.63 2.71 3.47
N PRO A 42 -9.87 2.30 3.64
CA PRO A 42 -10.50 1.19 2.94
C PRO A 42 -11.20 1.66 1.66
N ARG A 43 -10.81 1.10 0.55
CA ARG A 43 -11.46 1.34 -0.74
C ARG A 43 -11.66 -0.02 -1.41
N ALA A 44 -12.83 -0.22 -2.01
CA ALA A 44 -13.13 -1.51 -2.63
C ALA A 44 -12.13 -1.90 -3.70
N GLU A 45 -11.71 -0.94 -4.52
CA GLU A 45 -10.77 -1.20 -5.59
C GLU A 45 -9.40 -1.62 -5.05
N ILE A 46 -8.98 -1.00 -3.95
CA ILE A 46 -7.72 -1.39 -3.30
C ILE A 46 -7.85 -2.79 -2.73
N ARG A 47 -8.95 -3.06 -2.04
CA ARG A 47 -9.16 -4.36 -1.40
C ARG A 47 -9.18 -5.49 -2.41
N LYS A 48 -9.80 -5.29 -3.57
CA LYS A 48 -9.86 -6.31 -4.61
C LYS A 48 -8.47 -6.68 -5.12
N ALA A 49 -7.60 -5.70 -5.29
CA ALA A 49 -6.26 -5.94 -5.81
C ALA A 49 -5.30 -6.38 -4.71
N ALA A 50 -5.49 -5.93 -3.50
CA ALA A 50 -4.60 -6.24 -2.38
C ALA A 50 -4.83 -7.64 -1.80
N LEU A 51 -6.03 -8.20 -1.97
CA LEU A 51 -6.39 -9.54 -1.49
C LEU A 51 -6.11 -9.72 0.01
N GLY A 52 -6.44 -8.69 0.80
CA GLY A 52 -6.27 -8.74 2.24
C GLY A 52 -4.93 -8.25 2.75
N ALA A 53 -3.97 -8.00 1.87
CA ALA A 53 -2.64 -7.56 2.29
C ALA A 53 -2.68 -6.23 3.05
N GLU A 54 -3.67 -5.38 2.78
CA GLU A 54 -3.79 -4.09 3.47
C GLU A 54 -4.09 -4.25 4.96
N GLN A 55 -4.46 -5.45 5.40
CA GLN A 55 -4.66 -5.73 6.83
C GLN A 55 -3.38 -6.20 7.51
N PHE A 56 -2.37 -6.56 6.74
CA PHE A 56 -1.11 -7.09 7.26
C PHE A 56 0.07 -6.16 7.08
N VAL A 57 0.05 -5.35 6.01
CA VAL A 57 1.12 -4.39 5.76
C VAL A 57 0.74 -3.07 6.44
N GLU A 58 1.59 -2.61 7.33
CA GLU A 58 1.38 -1.34 7.99
C GLU A 58 1.48 -0.20 6.98
N TRP A 59 0.63 0.80 7.13
CA TRP A 59 0.66 1.94 6.24
C TRP A 59 0.28 3.22 6.96
N GLU A 60 0.71 4.33 6.40
CA GLU A 60 0.38 5.65 6.92
C GLU A 60 0.20 6.61 5.76
N TYR A 61 -0.81 7.47 5.84
CA TYR A 61 -0.98 8.52 4.85
C TYR A 61 -0.21 9.76 5.30
N VAL A 62 0.60 10.30 4.41
CA VAL A 62 1.38 11.51 4.67
C VAL A 62 0.97 12.56 3.66
N ASP A 63 0.52 13.69 4.17
CA ASP A 63 0.02 14.78 3.34
C ASP A 63 1.16 15.47 2.57
#